data_6c587395257ae50a9ee6155ff4025608
#
_entry.id   6c587395257ae50a9ee6155ff4025608
#
_cell.length_a   1.000
_cell.length_b   1.000
_cell.length_c   1.000
_cell.angle_alpha   90.00
_cell.angle_beta   90.00
_cell.angle_gamma   90.00
#
_symmetry.space_group_name_H-M   'P 1'
#
loop_
_entity.id
_entity.type
_entity.pdbx_description
1 polymer ?
#
loop_
_entity_poly.entity_id
_entity_poly.type
_entity_poly.pdbx_seq_one_letter_code
_entity_poly.pdbx_strand_id
1 'polypeptide(L)'
;AELDFEDSFGGTIFYQSADHCHYWQQKANAINSPITLMNYDYAIAELNYVKHFGTRSLLILDEAHNIESKLMNTMEVNLYNYRLEKDISKVISKETLKDGELADWLLEIEAISESYEDIDIKDLSKNKAERIQSTVSRLKTLKKNLETEPKNWVIDSDENGVSFKPLRVHHYAKNSLLKYGDV
;
A
#
# COMPACT_ATOMS: atom_id res chain seq x y z
N ALA A 1 22.55 -5.51 23.46
CA ALA A 1 22.89 -4.18 22.98
C ALA A 1 21.68 -3.60 22.28
N GLU A 2 21.21 -2.45 22.75
CA GLU A 2 20.19 -1.68 22.02
C GLU A 2 20.86 -1.12 20.78
N LEU A 3 20.28 -1.40 19.62
CA LEU A 3 20.71 -0.79 18.37
C LEU A 3 19.80 0.41 18.11
N ASP A 4 20.35 1.59 18.33
CA ASP A 4 19.68 2.85 18.03
C ASP A 4 19.91 3.19 16.55
N PHE A 5 18.80 3.37 15.80
CA PHE A 5 18.86 3.86 14.42
C PHE A 5 18.06 5.15 14.32
N GLU A 6 18.63 6.13 13.63
CA GLU A 6 17.84 7.26 13.15
C GLU A 6 17.12 6.84 11.87
N ASP A 7 15.80 7.03 11.85
CA ASP A 7 15.04 6.90 10.61
C ASP A 7 15.30 8.10 9.69
N SER A 8 14.76 8.07 8.48
CA SER A 8 14.93 9.16 7.50
C SER A 8 14.32 10.51 7.92
N PHE A 9 13.69 10.58 9.08
CA PHE A 9 13.08 11.78 9.67
C PHE A 9 13.77 12.21 10.96
N GLY A 10 14.90 11.59 11.34
CA GLY A 10 15.61 11.86 12.58
C GLY A 10 14.98 11.23 13.83
N GLY A 11 14.03 10.30 13.64
CA GLY A 11 13.46 9.51 14.73
C GLY A 11 14.37 8.34 15.10
N THR A 12 14.56 8.09 16.39
CA THR A 12 15.33 6.95 16.86
C THR A 12 14.44 5.69 16.89
N ILE A 13 14.85 4.66 16.16
CA ILE A 13 14.13 3.38 16.13
C ILE A 13 14.79 2.42 17.12
N PHE A 14 14.06 2.08 18.19
CA PHE A 14 14.50 1.12 19.18
C PHE A 14 14.06 -0.30 18.84
N TYR A 15 15.01 -1.21 18.72
CA TYR A 15 14.76 -2.64 18.57
C TYR A 15 15.16 -3.39 19.84
N GLN A 16 14.23 -3.57 20.76
CA GLN A 16 14.47 -4.26 22.05
C GLN A 16 14.85 -5.76 21.95
N SER A 17 14.74 -6.37 20.78
CA SER A 17 15.01 -7.81 20.60
C SER A 17 15.96 -8.12 19.44
N ALA A 18 16.75 -7.15 19.00
CA ALA A 18 17.61 -7.30 17.82
C ALA A 18 18.77 -8.30 18.01
N ASP A 19 19.16 -8.59 19.23
CA ASP A 19 20.33 -9.43 19.51
C ASP A 19 20.28 -10.85 18.94
N HIS A 20 19.11 -11.29 18.48
CA HIS A 20 18.93 -12.64 17.91
C HIS A 20 18.13 -12.69 16.61
N CYS A 21 17.69 -11.54 16.05
CA CYS A 21 16.92 -11.51 14.82
C CYS A 21 17.77 -11.05 13.63
N HIS A 22 18.21 -11.99 12.82
CA HIS A 22 18.99 -11.71 11.61
C HIS A 22 18.32 -10.73 10.64
N TYR A 23 16.98 -10.73 10.56
CA TYR A 23 16.23 -9.80 9.72
C TYR A 23 16.46 -8.33 10.16
N TRP A 24 16.27 -8.06 11.44
CA TRP A 24 16.44 -6.70 11.96
C TRP A 24 17.89 -6.23 11.90
N GLN A 25 18.82 -7.13 12.15
CA GLN A 25 20.26 -6.82 12.03
C GLN A 25 20.63 -6.48 10.57
N GLN A 26 20.15 -7.26 9.59
CA GLN A 26 20.38 -6.98 8.18
C GLN A 26 19.72 -5.67 7.74
N LYS A 27 18.48 -5.41 8.19
CA LYS A 27 17.77 -4.18 7.89
C LYS A 27 18.52 -2.96 8.43
N ALA A 28 18.99 -3.03 9.66
CA ALA A 28 19.78 -1.99 10.29
C ALA A 28 21.08 -1.69 9.52
N ASN A 29 21.79 -2.75 9.14
CA ASN A 29 23.00 -2.62 8.32
C ASN A 29 22.70 -1.97 6.97
N ALA A 30 21.59 -2.34 6.34
CA ALA A 30 21.15 -1.79 5.06
C ALA A 30 20.80 -0.30 5.15
N ILE A 31 20.12 0.13 6.22
CA ILE A 31 19.77 1.54 6.45
C ILE A 31 21.04 2.41 6.54
N ASN A 32 22.04 1.92 7.26
CA ASN A 32 23.32 2.63 7.49
C ASN A 32 24.35 2.44 6.35
N SER A 33 24.06 1.56 5.38
CA SER A 33 25.00 1.33 4.27
C SER A 33 24.91 2.44 3.22
N PRO A 34 26.04 2.87 2.65
CA PRO A 34 26.03 3.79 1.51
C PRO A 34 25.39 3.19 0.26
N ILE A 35 25.40 1.87 0.14
CA ILE A 35 24.77 1.12 -0.97
C ILE A 35 23.85 0.07 -0.38
N THR A 36 22.59 0.05 -0.86
CA THR A 36 21.60 -0.94 -0.44
C THR A 36 20.97 -1.60 -1.66
N LEU A 37 20.91 -2.93 -1.64
CA LEU A 37 20.22 -3.72 -2.66
C LEU A 37 18.88 -4.20 -2.11
N MET A 38 17.82 -3.97 -2.87
CA MET A 38 16.45 -4.38 -2.53
C MET A 38 15.76 -4.96 -3.75
N ASN A 39 14.85 -5.92 -3.55
CA ASN A 39 13.90 -6.24 -4.60
C ASN A 39 12.81 -5.15 -4.67
N TYR A 40 12.11 -5.06 -5.80
CA TYR A 40 11.10 -4.01 -6.02
C TYR A 40 9.96 -4.03 -5.01
N ASP A 41 9.45 -5.21 -4.67
CA ASP A 41 8.31 -5.34 -3.74
C ASP A 41 8.68 -4.80 -2.35
N TYR A 42 9.88 -5.14 -1.89
CA TYR A 42 10.39 -4.63 -0.61
C TYR A 42 10.69 -3.13 -0.66
N ALA A 43 11.33 -2.66 -1.73
CA ALA A 43 11.64 -1.23 -1.90
C ALA A 43 10.35 -0.39 -1.93
N ILE A 44 9.34 -0.78 -2.71
CA ILE A 44 8.05 -0.06 -2.77
C ILE A 44 7.38 -0.06 -1.40
N ALA A 45 7.37 -1.18 -0.68
CA ALA A 45 6.77 -1.25 0.66
C ALA A 45 7.53 -0.39 1.68
N GLU A 46 8.86 -0.50 1.74
CA GLU A 46 9.68 0.27 2.68
C GLU A 46 9.64 1.78 2.40
N LEU A 47 9.75 2.19 1.15
CA LEU A 47 9.79 3.61 0.80
C LEU A 47 8.43 4.30 0.97
N ASN A 48 7.33 3.61 0.76
CA ASN A 48 6.00 4.24 0.79
C ASN A 48 5.27 4.08 2.13
N TYR A 49 5.46 2.97 2.83
CA TYR A 49 4.69 2.65 4.02
C TYR A 49 5.53 2.68 5.30
N VAL A 50 6.68 2.02 5.30
CA VAL A 50 7.52 1.90 6.50
C VAL A 50 8.43 3.11 6.68
N LYS A 51 9.03 3.60 5.58
CA LYS A 51 9.82 4.84 5.49
C LYS A 51 11.08 4.87 6.36
N HIS A 52 11.68 3.72 6.66
CA HIS A 52 12.96 3.66 7.37
C HIS A 52 14.15 4.05 6.51
N PHE A 53 14.02 3.92 5.17
CA PHE A 53 15.06 4.34 4.23
C PHE A 53 14.79 5.76 3.73
N GLY A 54 15.78 6.61 3.82
CA GLY A 54 15.74 7.96 3.28
C GLY A 54 16.00 8.01 1.78
N THR A 55 16.00 9.23 1.24
CA THR A 55 16.42 9.48 -0.14
C THR A 55 17.90 9.16 -0.30
N ARG A 56 18.27 8.71 -1.48
CA ARG A 56 19.64 8.42 -1.89
C ARG A 56 20.07 9.34 -3.02
N SER A 57 21.37 9.52 -3.21
CA SER A 57 21.89 10.33 -4.33
C SER A 57 21.67 9.67 -5.67
N LEU A 58 21.59 8.33 -5.71
CA LEU A 58 21.40 7.57 -6.95
C LEU A 58 20.48 6.38 -6.69
N LEU A 59 19.56 6.14 -7.63
CA LEU A 59 18.68 4.98 -7.67
C LEU A 59 18.97 4.20 -8.97
N ILE A 60 19.48 2.98 -8.84
CA ILE A 60 19.73 2.10 -9.98
C ILE A 60 18.60 1.08 -10.04
N LEU A 61 17.89 1.06 -11.15
CA LEU A 61 16.74 0.19 -11.39
C LEU A 61 17.16 -0.92 -12.36
N ASP A 62 17.54 -2.07 -11.80
CA ASP A 62 17.84 -3.27 -12.59
C ASP A 62 16.53 -3.91 -13.06
N GLU A 63 16.55 -4.53 -14.27
CA GLU A 63 15.35 -5.12 -14.87
C GLU A 63 14.15 -4.16 -14.90
N ALA A 64 14.40 -2.90 -15.28
CA ALA A 64 13.44 -1.80 -15.22
C ALA A 64 12.11 -2.07 -15.95
N HIS A 65 12.10 -3.01 -16.90
CA HIS A 65 10.90 -3.47 -17.61
C HIS A 65 9.83 -4.08 -16.68
N ASN A 66 10.23 -4.53 -15.48
CA ASN A 66 9.31 -5.10 -14.49
C ASN A 66 8.64 -4.05 -13.59
N ILE A 67 9.12 -2.79 -13.60
CA ILE A 67 8.67 -1.75 -12.66
C ILE A 67 7.18 -1.46 -12.86
N GLU A 68 6.73 -1.36 -14.11
CA GLU A 68 5.33 -1.05 -14.40
C GLU A 68 4.41 -2.10 -13.79
N SER A 69 4.66 -3.38 -14.03
CA SER A 69 3.84 -4.46 -13.47
C SER A 69 3.88 -4.51 -11.95
N LYS A 70 5.02 -4.22 -11.34
CA LYS A 70 5.16 -4.16 -9.88
C LYS A 70 4.36 -3.01 -9.26
N LEU A 71 4.41 -1.84 -9.87
CA LEU A 71 3.62 -0.70 -9.43
C LEU A 71 2.11 -0.93 -9.65
N MET A 72 1.71 -1.50 -10.79
CA MET A 72 0.32 -1.88 -11.05
C MET A 72 -0.21 -2.81 -9.95
N ASN A 73 0.49 -3.89 -9.64
CA ASN A 73 0.10 -4.83 -8.59
C ASN A 73 0.03 -4.18 -7.20
N THR A 74 0.90 -3.22 -6.92
CA THR A 74 0.89 -2.49 -5.63
C THR A 74 -0.33 -1.59 -5.51
N MET A 75 -0.76 -1.00 -6.63
CA MET A 75 -1.88 -0.09 -6.68
C MET A 75 -3.23 -0.77 -6.85
N GLU A 76 -3.24 -2.01 -7.35
CA GLU A 76 -4.45 -2.80 -7.50
C GLU A 76 -5.18 -2.94 -6.15
N VAL A 77 -6.48 -2.68 -6.15
CA VAL A 77 -7.34 -2.84 -4.97
C VAL A 77 -8.39 -3.90 -5.27
N ASN A 78 -8.40 -4.96 -4.47
CA ASN A 78 -9.35 -6.04 -4.57
C ASN A 78 -10.30 -6.02 -3.36
N LEU A 79 -11.60 -5.95 -3.61
CA LEU A 79 -12.66 -6.01 -2.61
C LEU A 79 -13.46 -7.30 -2.82
N TYR A 80 -13.36 -8.23 -1.88
CA TYR A 80 -14.08 -9.50 -1.91
C TYR A 80 -15.21 -9.51 -0.90
N ASN A 81 -16.42 -9.86 -1.32
CA ASN A 81 -17.62 -9.89 -0.49
C ASN A 81 -17.43 -10.71 0.78
N TYR A 82 -16.80 -11.90 0.71
CA TYR A 82 -16.54 -12.73 1.90
C TYR A 82 -15.69 -12.03 2.96
N ARG A 83 -14.76 -11.15 2.53
CA ARG A 83 -13.90 -10.39 3.43
C ARG A 83 -14.63 -9.19 4.01
N LEU A 84 -15.38 -8.46 3.18
CA LEU A 84 -16.19 -7.33 3.61
C LEU A 84 -17.25 -7.77 4.61
N GLU A 85 -17.93 -8.89 4.35
CA GLU A 85 -18.91 -9.48 5.26
C GLU A 85 -18.28 -9.83 6.62
N LYS A 86 -17.11 -10.46 6.59
CA LYS A 86 -16.38 -10.85 7.81
C LYS A 86 -15.86 -9.65 8.61
N ASP A 87 -15.35 -8.62 7.93
CA ASP A 87 -14.65 -7.49 8.59
C ASP A 87 -15.63 -6.38 9.03
N ILE A 88 -16.66 -6.10 8.23
CA ILE A 88 -17.58 -4.96 8.40
C ILE A 88 -19.07 -5.31 8.23
N SER A 89 -19.41 -6.60 8.09
CA SER A 89 -20.79 -7.08 7.88
C SER A 89 -21.48 -6.42 6.68
N LYS A 90 -20.74 -6.11 5.62
CA LYS A 90 -21.22 -5.55 4.36
C LYS A 90 -20.88 -6.44 3.17
N VAL A 91 -21.66 -6.33 2.13
CA VAL A 91 -21.38 -6.89 0.81
C VAL A 91 -21.70 -5.85 -0.25
N ILE A 92 -20.99 -5.90 -1.36
CA ILE A 92 -21.28 -5.07 -2.52
C ILE A 92 -22.57 -5.55 -3.15
N SER A 93 -23.45 -4.63 -3.58
CA SER A 93 -24.74 -4.98 -4.15
C SER A 93 -24.59 -5.79 -5.44
N LYS A 94 -25.52 -6.72 -5.69
CA LYS A 94 -25.49 -7.51 -6.93
C LYS A 94 -25.70 -6.65 -8.17
N GLU A 95 -26.46 -5.57 -8.04
CA GLU A 95 -26.70 -4.60 -9.09
C GLU A 95 -25.37 -3.89 -9.46
N THR A 96 -24.64 -3.40 -8.46
CA THR A 96 -23.33 -2.74 -8.67
C THR A 96 -22.31 -3.71 -9.26
N LEU A 97 -22.25 -4.96 -8.77
CA LEU A 97 -21.32 -5.96 -9.32
C LEU A 97 -21.61 -6.29 -10.79
N LYS A 98 -22.88 -6.24 -11.21
CA LYS A 98 -23.28 -6.62 -12.57
C LYS A 98 -23.20 -5.48 -13.56
N ASP A 99 -23.77 -4.32 -13.20
CA ASP A 99 -24.02 -3.22 -14.13
C ASP A 99 -23.58 -1.84 -13.53
N GLY A 100 -22.77 -1.84 -12.45
CA GLY A 100 -22.36 -0.61 -11.76
C GLY A 100 -21.55 0.34 -12.64
N GLU A 101 -22.01 1.58 -12.70
CA GLU A 101 -21.27 2.68 -13.32
C GLU A 101 -20.24 3.26 -12.33
N LEU A 102 -19.38 4.15 -12.81
CA LEU A 102 -18.35 4.78 -11.98
C LEU A 102 -18.93 5.46 -10.72
N ALA A 103 -20.08 6.11 -10.85
CA ALA A 103 -20.74 6.79 -9.73
C ALA A 103 -21.16 5.80 -8.63
N ASP A 104 -21.68 4.64 -9.02
CA ASP A 104 -22.07 3.58 -8.09
C ASP A 104 -20.85 3.04 -7.34
N TRP A 105 -19.75 2.82 -8.06
CA TRP A 105 -18.49 2.37 -7.46
C TRP A 105 -17.89 3.39 -6.49
N LEU A 106 -17.97 4.69 -6.79
CA LEU A 106 -17.51 5.73 -5.88
C LEU A 106 -18.31 5.75 -4.58
N LEU A 107 -19.64 5.57 -4.66
CA LEU A 107 -20.52 5.47 -3.50
C LEU A 107 -20.22 4.20 -2.67
N GLU A 108 -20.05 3.05 -3.33
CA GLU A 108 -19.70 1.80 -2.62
C GLU A 108 -18.34 1.90 -1.92
N ILE A 109 -17.32 2.45 -2.57
CA ILE A 109 -15.99 2.64 -1.97
C ILE A 109 -16.08 3.55 -0.75
N GLU A 110 -16.87 4.63 -0.82
CA GLU A 110 -17.09 5.53 0.31
C GLU A 110 -17.78 4.82 1.46
N ALA A 111 -18.89 4.15 1.21
CA ALA A 111 -19.64 3.41 2.22
C ALA A 111 -18.82 2.29 2.89
N ILE A 112 -17.96 1.61 2.13
CA ILE A 112 -17.04 0.61 2.65
C ILE A 112 -15.96 1.28 3.51
N SER A 113 -15.38 2.40 3.04
CA SER A 113 -14.35 3.14 3.78
C SER A 113 -14.86 3.63 5.13
N GLU A 114 -16.04 4.25 5.16
CA GLU A 114 -16.71 4.71 6.39
C GLU A 114 -16.94 3.56 7.36
N SER A 115 -17.40 2.40 6.87
CA SER A 115 -17.63 1.23 7.71
C SER A 115 -16.35 0.67 8.34
N TYR A 116 -15.21 0.75 7.64
CA TYR A 116 -13.93 0.42 8.24
C TYR A 116 -13.44 1.47 9.24
N GLU A 117 -13.77 2.75 9.04
CA GLU A 117 -13.44 3.82 9.98
C GLU A 117 -14.23 3.74 11.28
N ASP A 118 -15.48 3.25 11.22
CA ASP A 118 -16.35 3.06 12.39
C ASP A 118 -15.90 1.93 13.32
N ILE A 119 -14.94 1.08 12.88
CA ILE A 119 -14.40 0.01 13.71
C ILE A 119 -13.59 0.60 14.86
N ASP A 120 -13.97 0.32 16.11
CA ASP A 120 -13.13 0.66 17.26
C ASP A 120 -11.88 -0.21 17.27
N ILE A 121 -10.74 0.42 16.96
CA ILE A 121 -9.44 -0.24 16.86
C ILE A 121 -8.72 -0.43 18.21
N LYS A 122 -9.26 0.17 19.31
CA LYS A 122 -8.57 0.19 20.62
C LYS A 122 -8.42 -1.21 21.22
N ASP A 123 -9.44 -2.06 21.00
CA ASP A 123 -9.48 -3.42 21.56
C ASP A 123 -8.93 -4.47 20.57
N LEU A 124 -8.43 -4.04 19.42
CA LEU A 124 -7.90 -4.94 18.40
C LEU A 124 -6.41 -5.22 18.60
N SER A 125 -5.95 -6.38 18.14
CA SER A 125 -4.53 -6.63 18.03
C SER A 125 -3.87 -5.59 17.10
N LYS A 126 -2.61 -5.23 17.39
CA LYS A 126 -1.84 -4.26 16.59
C LYS A 126 -1.90 -4.56 15.08
N ASN A 127 -1.67 -5.81 14.70
CA ASN A 127 -1.69 -6.23 13.31
C ASN A 127 -3.06 -6.03 12.64
N LYS A 128 -4.16 -6.24 13.38
CA LYS A 128 -5.52 -6.04 12.86
C LYS A 128 -5.83 -4.55 12.71
N ALA A 129 -5.45 -3.73 13.68
CA ALA A 129 -5.60 -2.28 13.62
C ALA A 129 -4.83 -1.68 12.44
N GLU A 130 -3.55 -2.05 12.27
CA GLU A 130 -2.73 -1.60 11.14
C GLU A 130 -3.32 -2.02 9.78
N ARG A 131 -3.86 -3.23 9.67
CA ARG A 131 -4.53 -3.70 8.46
C ARG A 131 -5.76 -2.86 8.13
N ILE A 132 -6.60 -2.54 9.11
CA ILE A 132 -7.78 -1.70 8.92
C ILE A 132 -7.37 -0.30 8.45
N GLN A 133 -6.44 0.34 9.14
CA GLN A 133 -5.94 1.66 8.76
C GLN A 133 -5.34 1.69 7.35
N SER A 134 -4.58 0.65 6.99
CA SER A 134 -4.04 0.50 5.63
C SER A 134 -5.16 0.34 4.60
N THR A 135 -6.20 -0.43 4.91
CA THR A 135 -7.36 -0.62 4.02
C THR A 135 -8.07 0.71 3.78
N VAL A 136 -8.39 1.46 4.83
CA VAL A 136 -9.01 2.79 4.73
C VAL A 136 -8.16 3.74 3.88
N SER A 137 -6.86 3.81 4.14
CA SER A 137 -5.94 4.66 3.37
C SER A 137 -5.93 4.29 1.87
N ARG A 138 -5.93 2.99 1.55
CA ARG A 138 -5.99 2.51 0.16
C ARG A 138 -7.31 2.85 -0.51
N LEU A 139 -8.44 2.69 0.18
CA LEU A 139 -9.76 3.03 -0.35
C LEU A 139 -9.90 4.53 -0.63
N LYS A 140 -9.45 5.39 0.28
CA LYS A 140 -9.43 6.84 0.07
C LYS A 140 -8.56 7.24 -1.12
N THR A 141 -7.40 6.60 -1.25
CA THR A 141 -6.51 6.84 -2.38
C THR A 141 -7.14 6.36 -3.69
N LEU A 142 -7.78 5.17 -3.70
CA LEU A 142 -8.50 4.65 -4.85
C LEU A 142 -9.62 5.59 -5.28
N LYS A 143 -10.49 6.01 -4.34
CA LYS A 143 -11.58 6.95 -4.62
C LYS A 143 -11.05 8.21 -5.30
N LYS A 144 -10.05 8.86 -4.70
CA LYS A 144 -9.42 10.05 -5.27
C LYS A 144 -8.88 9.82 -6.69
N ASN A 145 -8.25 8.69 -6.93
CA ASN A 145 -7.69 8.36 -8.24
C ASN A 145 -8.79 8.13 -9.29
N LEU A 146 -9.87 7.44 -8.92
CA LEU A 146 -11.03 7.23 -9.78
C LEU A 146 -11.75 8.54 -10.12
N GLU A 147 -11.86 9.46 -9.17
CA GLU A 147 -12.43 10.80 -9.41
C GLU A 147 -11.55 11.65 -10.33
N THR A 148 -10.22 11.56 -10.18
CA THR A 148 -9.27 12.41 -10.91
C THR A 148 -9.00 11.89 -12.32
N GLU A 149 -8.81 10.59 -12.46
CA GLU A 149 -8.40 9.92 -13.70
C GLU A 149 -9.20 8.63 -13.96
N PRO A 150 -10.53 8.69 -14.09
CA PRO A 150 -11.37 7.49 -14.22
C PRO A 150 -10.97 6.61 -15.41
N LYS A 151 -10.55 7.22 -16.53
CA LYS A 151 -10.13 6.50 -17.75
C LYS A 151 -8.83 5.72 -17.60
N ASN A 152 -8.10 5.94 -16.51
CA ASN A 152 -6.86 5.21 -16.22
C ASN A 152 -7.10 3.94 -15.39
N TRP A 153 -8.34 3.58 -15.15
CA TRP A 153 -8.69 2.43 -14.33
C TRP A 153 -9.61 1.46 -15.06
N VAL A 154 -9.34 0.18 -14.85
CA VAL A 154 -10.26 -0.91 -15.20
C VAL A 154 -10.92 -1.38 -13.93
N ILE A 155 -12.24 -1.50 -13.98
CA ILE A 155 -13.07 -2.08 -12.93
C ILE A 155 -13.51 -3.44 -13.46
N ASP A 156 -13.04 -4.50 -12.83
CA ASP A 156 -13.34 -5.88 -13.19
C ASP A 156 -14.07 -6.54 -12.02
N SER A 157 -15.35 -6.87 -12.20
CA SER A 157 -16.23 -7.38 -11.15
C SER A 157 -16.84 -8.71 -11.53
N ASP A 158 -17.00 -9.57 -10.52
CA ASP A 158 -17.71 -10.84 -10.61
C ASP A 158 -18.66 -10.99 -9.41
N GLU A 159 -19.32 -12.14 -9.28
CA GLU A 159 -20.24 -12.43 -8.17
C GLU A 159 -19.58 -12.41 -6.78
N ASN A 160 -18.26 -12.51 -6.70
CA ASN A 160 -17.50 -12.61 -5.46
C ASN A 160 -16.89 -11.27 -5.01
N GLY A 161 -16.78 -10.30 -5.93
CA GLY A 161 -16.19 -9.02 -5.63
C GLY A 161 -15.75 -8.21 -6.83
N VAL A 162 -14.87 -7.27 -6.61
CA VAL A 162 -14.37 -6.34 -7.63
C VAL A 162 -12.86 -6.12 -7.50
N SER A 163 -12.21 -5.95 -8.63
CA SER A 163 -10.80 -5.56 -8.76
C SER A 163 -10.71 -4.22 -9.50
N PHE A 164 -10.02 -3.26 -8.89
CA PHE A 164 -9.69 -1.97 -9.48
C PHE A 164 -8.22 -1.99 -9.88
N LYS A 165 -7.94 -1.93 -11.19
CA LYS A 165 -6.58 -2.02 -11.75
C LYS A 165 -6.24 -0.75 -12.53
N PRO A 166 -5.10 -0.09 -12.26
CA PRO A 166 -4.66 1.02 -13.08
C PRO A 166 -4.20 0.51 -14.45
N LEU A 167 -4.52 1.23 -15.52
CA LEU A 167 -4.01 0.94 -16.88
C LEU A 167 -2.58 1.46 -17.08
N ARG A 168 -2.22 2.52 -16.38
CA ARG A 168 -0.91 3.16 -16.47
C ARG A 168 -0.49 3.64 -15.09
N VAL A 169 0.79 3.48 -14.77
CA VAL A 169 1.34 3.84 -13.46
C VAL A 169 2.41 4.92 -13.50
N HIS A 170 2.69 5.51 -14.66
CA HIS A 170 3.75 6.51 -14.79
C HIS A 170 3.56 7.74 -13.89
N HIS A 171 2.32 8.19 -13.68
CA HIS A 171 2.01 9.28 -12.74
C HIS A 171 2.31 8.92 -11.28
N TYR A 172 2.19 7.63 -10.95
CA TYR A 172 2.41 7.13 -9.60
C TYR A 172 3.87 6.77 -9.36
N ALA A 173 4.60 6.34 -10.40
CA ALA A 173 6.00 5.97 -10.31
C ALA A 173 6.86 7.07 -9.70
N LYS A 174 6.63 8.32 -10.10
CA LYS A 174 7.33 9.49 -9.56
C LYS A 174 7.19 9.59 -8.05
N ASN A 175 5.99 9.37 -7.53
CA ASN A 175 5.69 9.52 -6.10
C ASN A 175 5.93 8.25 -5.29
N SER A 176 5.98 7.08 -5.93
CA SER A 176 6.11 5.79 -5.26
C SER A 176 7.54 5.24 -5.25
N LEU A 177 8.36 5.60 -6.22
CA LEU A 177 9.70 5.05 -6.37
C LEU A 177 10.74 6.11 -6.76
N LEU A 178 10.50 6.88 -7.82
CA LEU A 178 11.50 7.74 -8.44
C LEU A 178 11.87 8.99 -7.63
N LYS A 179 11.09 9.37 -6.63
CA LYS A 179 11.41 10.48 -5.72
C LYS A 179 12.52 10.18 -4.71
N TYR A 180 12.94 8.93 -4.59
CA TYR A 180 13.88 8.49 -3.57
C TYR A 180 15.34 8.48 -4.02
N GLY A 181 15.62 8.91 -5.24
CA GLY A 181 16.98 9.10 -5.77
C GLY A 181 16.95 9.57 -7.22
N ASP A 182 18.05 10.11 -7.68
CA ASP A 182 18.26 10.39 -9.10
C ASP A 182 18.40 9.06 -9.86
N VAL A 183 17.79 8.95 -11.05
CA VAL A 183 17.75 7.72 -11.86
C VAL A 183 18.71 7.83 -13.03
#